data_6a4265c2b3b751a4d8e896803d47d032
#
_entry.id   6a4265c2b3b751a4d8e896803d47d032
#
_cell.length_a   1.000
_cell.length_b   1.000
_cell.length_c   1.000
_cell.angle_alpha   90.00
_cell.angle_beta   90.00
_cell.angle_gamma   90.00
#
_symmetry.space_group_name_H-M   'P 1'
#
loop_
_entity.id
_entity.type
_entity.pdbx_description
1 polymer ?
#
loop_
_entity_poly.entity_id
_entity_poly.type
_entity_poly.pdbx_seq_one_letter_code
_entity_poly.pdbx_strand_id
1 'polypeptide(L)'
;MYWTEGHPSTDTAAAMQIESPADAAPAAQPAAAAAAAKQPIPLPARLGHILSLDDFERAARRHLPAPVFAYISGAVERNHTLRANAASFEQYEFLPRMLVDISRRTTAATVLGKRWSAPFGMAPMGISALSAYRGDLVLAQAAARENVPMIMSGSSLIRLEEIVSANPDAWFQAYLPGDEANIRALIERVKAAGYGTLVITVDASIASNRENNVRAGFSTPMRPGLSLAWQGITHPRWLFGTFLRTIAVHGMPHFENNYARRGAPILSANVQRDFSDRGHLNWDHLRMIRGLWPGQLVVKGILDPRDARLAVDCGADGIIVSNHGGRQLDGTVPPLRMLPQVVAACPQVPVMIDSGFRRGTDVLKALALGAKFVFVGRPFNYAASVAGEDGVRKAIGLLREEVSRNMAMLGVNTLAELDATYLLPAARN
;
A
#
# COMPACT_ATOMS: atom_id res chain seq x y z
N MET A 1 54.42 -46.08 -40.23
CA MET A 1 54.48 -47.56 -40.25
C MET A 1 53.09 -48.07 -40.07
N TYR A 2 52.46 -48.39 -41.13
CA TYR A 2 52.07 -49.69 -41.70
C TYR A 2 50.99 -50.37 -40.82
N TRP A 3 49.76 -50.38 -41.39
CA TRP A 3 49.05 -51.48 -42.15
C TRP A 3 48.32 -52.39 -41.20
N THR A 4 47.12 -52.96 -41.40
CA THR A 4 46.17 -53.25 -42.55
C THR A 4 44.85 -53.72 -41.91
N GLU A 5 43.77 -53.31 -42.51
CA GLU A 5 42.69 -54.07 -43.18
C GLU A 5 42.20 -55.40 -42.59
N GLY A 6 40.85 -55.53 -42.61
CA GLY A 6 40.13 -56.77 -42.56
C GLY A 6 38.62 -56.64 -42.37
N HIS A 7 37.87 -56.47 -43.47
CA HIS A 7 36.48 -56.91 -43.65
C HIS A 7 36.47 -58.33 -44.21
N PRO A 8 35.33 -59.08 -44.35
CA PRO A 8 33.91 -58.82 -44.08
C PRO A 8 33.16 -60.05 -43.49
N SER A 9 31.89 -59.97 -43.18
CA SER A 9 30.75 -60.72 -43.80
C SER A 9 29.49 -60.73 -42.94
N THR A 10 28.42 -60.21 -43.45
CA THR A 10 27.07 -60.80 -43.68
C THR A 10 26.53 -61.74 -42.57
N ASP A 11 25.40 -61.49 -41.92
CA ASP A 11 24.08 -61.77 -42.46
C ASP A 11 22.95 -61.55 -41.41
N THR A 12 21.83 -61.26 -41.97
CA THR A 12 20.46 -61.57 -41.58
C THR A 12 19.71 -60.62 -40.63
N ALA A 13 18.82 -59.93 -41.29
CA ALA A 13 17.72 -59.12 -40.73
C ALA A 13 16.75 -59.91 -39.85
N ALA A 14 16.35 -59.34 -38.76
CA ALA A 14 15.04 -59.58 -38.18
C ALA A 14 14.44 -58.25 -37.81
N ALA A 15 13.53 -57.78 -38.63
CA ALA A 15 12.72 -56.59 -38.37
C ALA A 15 11.75 -56.88 -37.23
N MET A 16 11.99 -56.25 -36.09
CA MET A 16 11.00 -56.18 -35.04
C MET A 16 10.28 -54.84 -35.14
N GLN A 17 9.06 -54.88 -35.66
CA GLN A 17 8.12 -53.75 -35.64
C GLN A 17 7.78 -53.41 -34.19
N ILE A 18 8.23 -52.27 -33.73
CA ILE A 18 7.73 -51.64 -32.49
C ILE A 18 6.55 -50.78 -32.90
N GLU A 19 5.35 -51.21 -32.53
CA GLU A 19 4.13 -50.44 -32.58
C GLU A 19 4.30 -49.18 -31.73
N SER A 20 4.10 -48.04 -32.31
CA SER A 20 3.99 -46.72 -31.67
C SER A 20 2.69 -46.70 -30.83
N PRO A 21 2.70 -46.31 -29.55
CA PRO A 21 1.48 -46.06 -28.83
C PRO A 21 0.79 -44.81 -29.36
N ALA A 22 -0.47 -44.97 -29.72
CA ALA A 22 -1.38 -43.97 -30.24
C ALA A 22 -1.41 -42.70 -29.41
N ASP A 23 -1.51 -41.59 -30.13
CA ASP A 23 -1.83 -40.23 -29.65
C ASP A 23 -2.88 -40.20 -28.52
N ALA A 24 -2.45 -39.95 -27.31
CA ALA A 24 -3.31 -39.48 -26.26
C ALA A 24 -3.43 -37.94 -26.40
N ALA A 25 -4.57 -37.51 -26.89
CA ALA A 25 -4.91 -36.08 -26.90
C ALA A 25 -4.75 -35.46 -25.50
N PRO A 26 -4.16 -34.29 -25.34
CA PRO A 26 -4.06 -33.64 -24.04
C PRO A 26 -5.46 -33.32 -23.52
N ALA A 27 -5.77 -33.82 -22.33
CA ALA A 27 -7.00 -33.51 -21.61
C ALA A 27 -7.20 -32.00 -21.53
N ALA A 28 -8.33 -31.54 -22.08
CA ALA A 28 -8.73 -30.13 -22.01
C ALA A 28 -8.83 -29.72 -20.53
N GLN A 29 -7.96 -28.82 -20.10
CA GLN A 29 -8.10 -28.14 -18.81
C GLN A 29 -9.43 -27.38 -18.82
N PRO A 30 -10.26 -27.49 -17.77
CA PRO A 30 -11.49 -26.70 -17.71
C PRO A 30 -11.13 -25.22 -17.75
N ALA A 31 -11.66 -24.53 -18.77
CA ALA A 31 -11.59 -23.08 -18.88
C ALA A 31 -12.11 -22.48 -17.57
N ALA A 32 -11.20 -21.89 -16.78
CA ALA A 32 -11.57 -21.12 -15.62
C ALA A 32 -12.59 -20.06 -16.10
N ALA A 33 -13.81 -20.13 -15.58
CA ALA A 33 -14.89 -19.20 -15.90
C ALA A 33 -14.32 -17.77 -15.69
N ALA A 34 -14.15 -17.05 -16.78
CA ALA A 34 -13.80 -15.64 -16.77
C ALA A 34 -14.95 -14.95 -16.03
N ALA A 35 -14.70 -14.54 -14.80
CA ALA A 35 -15.63 -13.71 -14.04
C ALA A 35 -15.96 -12.52 -14.94
N ALA A 36 -17.24 -12.39 -15.30
CA ALA A 36 -17.73 -11.35 -16.19
C ALA A 36 -17.21 -10.00 -15.69
N ALA A 37 -16.31 -9.38 -16.43
CA ALA A 37 -15.73 -8.09 -16.11
C ALA A 37 -16.89 -7.09 -16.00
N LYS A 38 -17.18 -6.64 -14.77
CA LYS A 38 -18.19 -5.60 -14.54
C LYS A 38 -17.83 -4.42 -15.44
N GLN A 39 -18.76 -3.97 -16.27
CA GLN A 39 -18.53 -2.82 -17.14
C GLN A 39 -18.05 -1.63 -16.31
N PRO A 40 -16.98 -0.95 -16.72
CA PRO A 40 -16.44 0.19 -15.98
C PRO A 40 -17.51 1.28 -15.90
N ILE A 41 -17.93 1.64 -14.68
CA ILE A 41 -18.83 2.76 -14.46
C ILE A 41 -18.09 4.03 -14.89
N PRO A 42 -18.63 4.84 -15.84
CA PRO A 42 -17.98 6.05 -16.32
C PRO A 42 -17.65 7.00 -15.17
N LEU A 43 -16.46 7.59 -15.19
CA LEU A 43 -16.08 8.61 -14.23
C LEU A 43 -16.74 9.96 -14.58
N PRO A 44 -17.13 10.78 -13.58
CA PRO A 44 -17.74 12.08 -13.83
C PRO A 44 -16.84 13.00 -14.67
N ALA A 45 -17.42 13.70 -15.65
CA ALA A 45 -16.71 14.62 -16.56
C ALA A 45 -15.93 15.71 -15.79
N ARG A 46 -16.42 16.10 -14.60
CA ARG A 46 -15.75 17.08 -13.71
C ARG A 46 -14.34 16.66 -13.27
N LEU A 47 -13.98 15.38 -13.40
CA LEU A 47 -12.62 14.87 -13.11
C LEU A 47 -11.71 14.84 -14.34
N GLY A 48 -12.18 15.33 -15.51
CA GLY A 48 -11.40 15.33 -16.75
C GLY A 48 -10.13 16.17 -16.69
N HIS A 49 -10.11 17.24 -15.88
CA HIS A 49 -8.94 18.12 -15.70
C HIS A 49 -7.87 17.52 -14.75
N ILE A 50 -8.16 16.43 -14.06
CA ILE A 50 -7.21 15.71 -13.19
C ILE A 50 -6.41 14.73 -14.07
N LEU A 51 -5.15 15.03 -14.29
CA LEU A 51 -4.25 14.30 -15.19
C LEU A 51 -3.18 13.51 -14.44
N SER A 52 -2.94 13.83 -13.17
CA SER A 52 -1.94 13.17 -12.31
C SER A 52 -2.39 13.12 -10.85
N LEU A 53 -1.68 12.35 -10.02
CA LEU A 53 -1.94 12.33 -8.58
C LEU A 53 -1.65 13.68 -7.91
N ASP A 54 -0.73 14.48 -8.47
CA ASP A 54 -0.39 15.82 -7.94
C ASP A 54 -1.53 16.83 -8.15
N ASP A 55 -2.38 16.61 -9.17
CA ASP A 55 -3.57 17.45 -9.37
C ASP A 55 -4.57 17.27 -8.23
N PHE A 56 -4.69 16.06 -7.70
CA PHE A 56 -5.51 15.81 -6.51
C PHE A 56 -4.98 16.53 -5.28
N GLU A 57 -3.66 16.61 -5.09
CA GLU A 57 -3.09 17.40 -3.98
C GLU A 57 -3.44 18.88 -4.10
N ARG A 58 -3.30 19.46 -5.30
CA ARG A 58 -3.68 20.86 -5.56
C ARG A 58 -5.17 21.12 -5.35
N ALA A 59 -6.02 20.18 -5.79
CA ALA A 59 -7.47 20.27 -5.60
C ALA A 59 -7.85 20.11 -4.11
N ALA A 60 -7.25 19.16 -3.41
CA ALA A 60 -7.49 18.93 -1.98
C ALA A 60 -7.07 20.14 -1.12
N ARG A 61 -5.97 20.81 -1.46
CA ARG A 61 -5.52 22.04 -0.78
C ARG A 61 -6.57 23.15 -0.83
N ARG A 62 -7.36 23.24 -1.93
CA ARG A 62 -8.43 24.22 -2.08
C ARG A 62 -9.75 23.78 -1.45
N HIS A 63 -9.93 22.48 -1.29
CA HIS A 63 -11.16 21.87 -0.79
C HIS A 63 -11.19 21.77 0.74
N LEU A 64 -10.05 21.42 1.33
CA LEU A 64 -9.94 21.13 2.76
C LEU A 64 -9.54 22.36 3.57
N PRO A 65 -10.09 22.54 4.78
CA PRO A 65 -9.54 23.49 5.74
C PRO A 65 -8.05 23.26 5.97
N ALA A 66 -7.29 24.35 6.15
CA ALA A 66 -5.84 24.28 6.31
C ALA A 66 -5.36 23.29 7.39
N PRO A 67 -6.01 23.18 8.57
CA PRO A 67 -5.64 22.16 9.56
C PRO A 67 -5.77 20.73 9.04
N VAL A 68 -6.88 20.41 8.36
CA VAL A 68 -7.13 19.06 7.82
C VAL A 68 -6.17 18.74 6.69
N PHE A 69 -5.93 19.69 5.78
CA PHE A 69 -4.96 19.52 4.71
C PHE A 69 -3.54 19.32 5.26
N ALA A 70 -3.12 20.13 6.25
CA ALA A 70 -1.79 20.02 6.87
C ALA A 70 -1.59 18.67 7.58
N TYR A 71 -2.64 18.12 8.21
CA TYR A 71 -2.58 16.78 8.80
C TYR A 71 -2.22 15.73 7.75
N ILE A 72 -2.81 15.78 6.56
CA ILE A 72 -2.55 14.81 5.47
C ILE A 72 -1.17 15.07 4.85
N SER A 73 -0.90 16.31 4.43
CA SER A 73 0.27 16.68 3.64
C SER A 73 1.56 16.74 4.46
N GLY A 74 1.47 17.11 5.74
CA GLY A 74 2.60 17.38 6.61
C GLY A 74 3.44 16.14 6.95
N ALA A 75 4.65 16.42 7.39
CA ALA A 75 5.57 15.47 8.00
C ALA A 75 6.04 16.01 9.37
N VAL A 76 7.23 15.65 9.82
CA VAL A 76 7.78 16.11 11.09
C VAL A 76 8.86 17.17 10.88
N GLU A 77 9.06 18.02 11.85
CA GLU A 77 10.11 19.01 11.97
C GLU A 77 10.33 19.81 10.67
N ARG A 78 11.49 19.68 10.03
CA ARG A 78 11.85 20.40 8.80
C ARG A 78 11.33 19.78 7.52
N ASN A 79 10.59 18.66 7.59
CA ASN A 79 10.14 17.87 6.43
C ASN A 79 11.30 17.39 5.54
N HIS A 80 12.50 17.18 6.10
CA HIS A 80 13.65 16.71 5.34
C HIS A 80 13.38 15.31 4.77
N THR A 81 12.93 14.37 5.61
CA THR A 81 12.59 13.01 5.19
C THR A 81 11.49 12.98 4.13
N LEU A 82 10.48 13.85 4.24
CA LEU A 82 9.42 13.94 3.23
C LEU A 82 9.99 14.30 1.85
N ARG A 83 10.89 15.30 1.79
CA ARG A 83 11.55 15.68 0.53
C ARG A 83 12.52 14.61 0.05
N ALA A 84 13.30 14.03 0.95
CA ALA A 84 14.26 12.98 0.63
C ALA A 84 13.58 11.73 0.06
N ASN A 85 12.38 11.38 0.54
CA ASN A 85 11.59 10.27 -0.03
C ASN A 85 11.26 10.51 -1.51
N ALA A 86 10.82 11.71 -1.89
CA ALA A 86 10.55 12.05 -3.28
C ALA A 86 11.85 12.09 -4.12
N ALA A 87 12.89 12.77 -3.63
CA ALA A 87 14.17 12.90 -4.31
C ALA A 87 14.90 11.55 -4.48
N SER A 88 14.60 10.54 -3.67
CA SER A 88 15.24 9.22 -3.80
C SER A 88 14.93 8.53 -5.13
N PHE A 89 13.78 8.80 -5.73
CA PHE A 89 13.44 8.27 -7.05
C PHE A 89 14.27 8.90 -8.18
N GLU A 90 14.75 10.13 -8.01
CA GLU A 90 15.59 10.83 -8.98
C GLU A 90 17.01 10.26 -9.05
N GLN A 91 17.40 9.42 -8.07
CA GLN A 91 18.70 8.76 -8.04
C GLN A 91 18.83 7.61 -9.06
N TYR A 92 17.76 7.27 -9.75
CA TYR A 92 17.72 6.20 -10.74
C TYR A 92 17.13 6.70 -12.06
N GLU A 93 17.78 6.33 -13.15
CA GLU A 93 17.34 6.56 -14.54
C GLU A 93 16.97 5.22 -15.18
N PHE A 94 15.94 5.23 -16.04
CA PHE A 94 15.57 4.02 -16.76
C PHE A 94 16.45 3.79 -17.99
N LEU A 95 16.81 2.54 -18.22
CA LEU A 95 17.45 2.06 -19.44
C LEU A 95 16.44 1.22 -20.24
N PRO A 96 15.70 1.81 -21.20
CA PRO A 96 14.65 1.10 -21.94
C PRO A 96 15.21 0.17 -22.99
N ARG A 97 14.46 -0.90 -23.30
CA ARG A 97 14.76 -1.83 -24.40
C ARG A 97 13.81 -1.59 -25.57
N MET A 98 14.38 -1.45 -26.77
CA MET A 98 13.61 -1.12 -27.97
C MET A 98 13.21 -2.36 -28.78
N LEU A 99 12.17 -2.20 -29.61
CA LEU A 99 11.66 -3.22 -30.53
C LEU A 99 11.20 -4.52 -29.87
N VAL A 100 10.74 -4.41 -28.63
CA VAL A 100 10.08 -5.51 -27.91
C VAL A 100 8.59 -5.48 -28.23
N ASP A 101 8.00 -6.62 -28.57
CA ASP A 101 6.54 -6.75 -28.73
C ASP A 101 5.88 -6.62 -27.34
N ILE A 102 5.15 -5.51 -27.14
CA ILE A 102 4.47 -5.17 -25.85
C ILE A 102 2.95 -5.40 -25.90
N SER A 103 2.45 -6.13 -26.91
CA SER A 103 1.02 -6.34 -27.13
C SER A 103 0.33 -7.16 -26.01
N ARG A 104 1.10 -8.00 -25.30
CA ARG A 104 0.62 -8.88 -24.23
C ARG A 104 0.87 -8.35 -22.81
N ARG A 105 1.24 -7.06 -22.68
CA ARG A 105 1.60 -6.51 -21.36
C ARG A 105 0.43 -6.51 -20.39
N THR A 106 0.74 -6.75 -19.12
CA THR A 106 -0.18 -6.72 -18.01
C THR A 106 0.42 -6.06 -16.78
N THR A 107 -0.36 -5.24 -16.09
CA THR A 107 0.02 -4.65 -14.81
C THR A 107 -0.35 -5.51 -13.61
N ALA A 108 -0.97 -6.68 -13.83
CA ALA A 108 -1.38 -7.56 -12.75
C ALA A 108 -0.18 -8.03 -11.92
N ALA A 109 -0.37 -8.03 -10.61
CA ALA A 109 0.64 -8.45 -9.64
C ALA A 109 0.04 -9.42 -8.62
N THR A 110 0.89 -10.30 -8.07
CA THR A 110 0.48 -11.20 -6.99
C THR A 110 1.28 -10.87 -5.74
N VAL A 111 0.59 -10.69 -4.62
CA VAL A 111 1.21 -10.53 -3.30
C VAL A 111 0.40 -11.28 -2.25
N LEU A 112 1.08 -11.95 -1.33
CA LEU A 112 0.48 -12.78 -0.27
C LEU A 112 -0.59 -13.75 -0.81
N GLY A 113 -0.28 -14.43 -1.93
CA GLY A 113 -1.15 -15.43 -2.55
C GLY A 113 -2.33 -14.89 -3.36
N LYS A 114 -2.57 -13.56 -3.37
CA LYS A 114 -3.70 -12.95 -4.09
C LYS A 114 -3.24 -12.15 -5.30
N ARG A 115 -3.98 -12.29 -6.42
CA ARG A 115 -3.76 -11.55 -7.66
C ARG A 115 -4.56 -10.24 -7.67
N TRP A 116 -3.88 -9.14 -7.98
CA TRP A 116 -4.42 -7.79 -8.06
C TRP A 116 -4.27 -7.21 -9.47
N SER A 117 -5.05 -6.19 -9.79
CA SER A 117 -5.06 -5.56 -11.13
C SER A 117 -3.83 -4.68 -11.39
N ALA A 118 -3.10 -4.29 -10.35
CA ALA A 118 -1.95 -3.40 -10.43
C ALA A 118 -0.95 -3.73 -9.31
N PRO A 119 0.35 -3.36 -9.45
CA PRO A 119 1.39 -3.65 -8.46
C PRO A 119 1.40 -2.67 -7.29
N PHE A 120 0.28 -2.00 -7.05
CA PHE A 120 0.17 -1.02 -5.97
C PHE A 120 -1.20 -1.10 -5.28
N GLY A 121 -1.22 -0.65 -4.04
CA GLY A 121 -2.40 -0.54 -3.20
C GLY A 121 -2.38 0.71 -2.34
N MET A 122 -3.35 0.81 -1.43
CA MET A 122 -3.51 1.95 -0.54
C MET A 122 -2.83 1.69 0.80
N ALA A 123 -1.88 2.56 1.16
CA ALA A 123 -1.25 2.55 2.48
C ALA A 123 -2.26 2.94 3.58
N PRO A 124 -2.05 2.52 4.83
CA PRO A 124 -2.93 2.89 5.94
C PRO A 124 -2.85 4.39 6.22
N MET A 125 -4.02 5.03 6.30
CA MET A 125 -4.16 6.46 6.55
C MET A 125 -5.16 6.70 7.67
N GLY A 126 -4.69 7.26 8.79
CA GLY A 126 -5.56 7.59 9.92
C GLY A 126 -6.50 8.75 9.64
N ILE A 127 -7.64 8.74 10.32
CA ILE A 127 -8.68 9.80 10.32
C ILE A 127 -9.16 10.26 8.94
N SER A 128 -9.13 9.39 7.93
CA SER A 128 -9.56 9.71 6.55
C SER A 128 -11.01 10.20 6.49
N ALA A 129 -11.87 9.76 7.41
CA ALA A 129 -13.25 10.22 7.51
C ALA A 129 -13.39 11.71 7.92
N LEU A 130 -12.33 12.36 8.38
CA LEU A 130 -12.33 13.80 8.62
C LEU A 130 -12.06 14.60 7.33
N SER A 131 -11.33 14.03 6.38
CA SER A 131 -11.02 14.67 5.09
C SER A 131 -12.09 14.42 4.02
N ALA A 132 -12.73 13.26 4.05
CA ALA A 132 -13.82 12.88 3.16
C ALA A 132 -14.97 12.27 3.95
N TYR A 133 -16.22 12.53 3.55
CA TYR A 133 -17.36 11.86 4.16
C TYR A 133 -17.20 10.34 4.04
N ARG A 134 -17.17 9.65 5.19
CA ARG A 134 -16.93 8.20 5.25
C ARG A 134 -15.61 7.76 4.59
N GLY A 135 -14.54 8.55 4.70
CA GLY A 135 -13.32 8.42 3.90
C GLY A 135 -12.72 7.02 3.84
N ASP A 136 -12.62 6.30 4.97
CA ASP A 136 -12.08 4.92 4.98
C ASP A 136 -12.99 3.95 4.20
N LEU A 137 -14.33 4.12 4.29
CA LEU A 137 -15.29 3.31 3.54
C LEU A 137 -15.21 3.60 2.04
N VAL A 138 -15.07 4.87 1.67
CA VAL A 138 -14.86 5.31 0.28
C VAL A 138 -13.61 4.68 -0.33
N LEU A 139 -12.51 4.66 0.42
CA LEU A 139 -11.26 4.02 0.01
C LEU A 139 -11.46 2.50 -0.17
N ALA A 140 -12.15 1.84 0.77
CA ALA A 140 -12.42 0.41 0.72
C ALA A 140 -13.28 0.01 -0.50
N GLN A 141 -14.35 0.77 -0.77
CA GLN A 141 -15.23 0.52 -1.91
C GLN A 141 -14.51 0.70 -3.25
N ALA A 142 -13.72 1.77 -3.39
CA ALA A 142 -12.93 2.00 -4.59
C ALA A 142 -11.87 0.91 -4.79
N ALA A 143 -11.19 0.49 -3.72
CA ALA A 143 -10.20 -0.59 -3.76
C ALA A 143 -10.81 -1.92 -4.22
N ALA A 144 -11.96 -2.29 -3.66
CA ALA A 144 -12.68 -3.50 -4.05
C ALA A 144 -13.12 -3.48 -5.53
N ARG A 145 -13.63 -2.33 -6.00
CA ARG A 145 -14.08 -2.18 -7.41
C ARG A 145 -12.94 -2.25 -8.41
N GLU A 146 -11.82 -1.64 -8.09
CA GLU A 146 -10.65 -1.58 -8.97
C GLU A 146 -9.69 -2.76 -8.76
N ASN A 147 -10.02 -3.70 -7.87
CA ASN A 147 -9.22 -4.86 -7.50
C ASN A 147 -7.76 -4.49 -7.17
N VAL A 148 -7.60 -3.59 -6.20
CA VAL A 148 -6.31 -3.23 -5.59
C VAL A 148 -6.40 -3.42 -4.08
N PRO A 149 -5.33 -3.81 -3.37
CA PRO A 149 -5.38 -3.95 -1.92
C PRO A 149 -5.48 -2.59 -1.24
N MET A 150 -6.20 -2.55 -0.12
CA MET A 150 -6.26 -1.41 0.79
C MET A 150 -5.89 -1.87 2.19
N ILE A 151 -5.02 -1.12 2.85
CA ILE A 151 -4.71 -1.30 4.26
C ILE A 151 -5.51 -0.27 5.05
N MET A 152 -6.49 -0.73 5.82
CA MET A 152 -7.24 0.11 6.74
C MET A 152 -6.37 0.49 7.94
N SER A 153 -6.39 1.75 8.36
CA SER A 153 -5.66 2.20 9.54
C SER A 153 -6.39 1.90 10.84
N GLY A 154 -5.67 1.43 11.85
CA GLY A 154 -6.18 1.35 13.23
C GLY A 154 -6.60 2.69 13.82
N SER A 155 -6.10 3.81 13.28
CA SER A 155 -6.54 5.17 13.64
C SER A 155 -7.73 5.67 12.81
N SER A 156 -8.49 4.79 12.19
CA SER A 156 -9.72 5.14 11.47
C SER A 156 -10.85 5.53 12.44
N LEU A 157 -11.72 6.44 11.93
CA LEU A 157 -12.95 6.87 12.60
C LEU A 157 -14.19 6.08 12.14
N ILE A 158 -13.97 5.04 11.33
CA ILE A 158 -14.99 4.09 10.88
C ILE A 158 -14.66 2.72 11.47
N ARG A 159 -15.68 1.98 11.91
CA ARG A 159 -15.49 0.66 12.51
C ARG A 159 -14.88 -0.32 11.50
N LEU A 160 -13.94 -1.15 11.96
CA LEU A 160 -13.28 -2.13 11.11
C LEU A 160 -14.26 -3.15 10.50
N GLU A 161 -15.35 -3.46 11.21
CA GLU A 161 -16.39 -4.37 10.74
C GLU A 161 -17.14 -3.82 9.51
N GLU A 162 -17.34 -2.51 9.42
CA GLU A 162 -17.97 -1.88 8.25
C GLU A 162 -17.04 -1.91 7.03
N ILE A 163 -15.74 -1.77 7.25
CA ILE A 163 -14.76 -1.76 6.16
C ILE A 163 -14.63 -3.15 5.55
N VAL A 164 -14.48 -4.20 6.38
CA VAL A 164 -14.37 -5.58 5.87
C VAL A 164 -15.67 -6.04 5.19
N SER A 165 -16.84 -5.57 5.65
CA SER A 165 -18.11 -5.84 4.98
C SER A 165 -18.17 -5.21 3.59
N ALA A 166 -17.58 -4.04 3.39
CA ALA A 166 -17.52 -3.34 2.09
C ALA A 166 -16.39 -3.86 1.18
N ASN A 167 -15.31 -4.34 1.77
CA ASN A 167 -14.15 -4.91 1.09
C ASN A 167 -13.57 -6.07 1.91
N PRO A 168 -14.02 -7.31 1.67
CA PRO A 168 -13.52 -8.50 2.38
C PRO A 168 -12.01 -8.74 2.21
N ASP A 169 -11.41 -8.14 1.21
CA ASP A 169 -9.99 -8.25 0.90
C ASP A 169 -9.14 -7.13 1.52
N ALA A 170 -9.74 -6.23 2.31
CA ALA A 170 -9.01 -5.21 3.04
C ALA A 170 -8.05 -5.83 4.05
N TRP A 171 -6.88 -5.23 4.23
CA TRP A 171 -5.95 -5.57 5.30
C TRP A 171 -6.19 -4.63 6.49
N PHE A 172 -5.96 -5.09 7.70
CA PHE A 172 -6.07 -4.25 8.89
C PHE A 172 -4.69 -3.87 9.42
N GLN A 173 -4.42 -2.58 9.59
CA GLN A 173 -3.20 -2.10 10.23
C GLN A 173 -3.49 -1.76 11.69
N ALA A 174 -2.74 -2.38 12.60
CA ALA A 174 -2.78 -2.12 14.02
C ALA A 174 -1.61 -1.24 14.46
N TYR A 175 -1.95 -0.25 15.30
CA TYR A 175 -1.03 0.28 16.31
C TYR A 175 -1.31 -0.50 17.59
N LEU A 176 -0.26 -1.15 18.15
CA LEU A 176 -0.47 -1.98 19.32
C LEU A 176 -0.80 -1.13 20.53
N PRO A 177 -1.84 -1.48 21.31
CA PRO A 177 -2.08 -0.89 22.62
C PRO A 177 -0.91 -1.14 23.59
N GLY A 178 -0.86 -0.36 24.70
CA GLY A 178 0.25 -0.41 25.64
C GLY A 178 0.38 -1.67 26.49
N ASP A 179 -0.63 -2.53 26.57
CA ASP A 179 -0.58 -3.76 27.37
C ASP A 179 -1.03 -5.00 26.60
N GLU A 180 -0.54 -6.17 27.02
CA GLU A 180 -0.81 -7.44 26.36
C GLU A 180 -2.30 -7.81 26.32
N ALA A 181 -3.05 -7.49 27.35
CA ALA A 181 -4.49 -7.84 27.42
C ALA A 181 -5.27 -7.07 26.35
N ASN A 182 -4.99 -5.79 26.18
CA ASN A 182 -5.57 -4.97 25.13
C ASN A 182 -5.08 -5.39 23.73
N ILE A 183 -3.81 -5.77 23.59
CA ILE A 183 -3.29 -6.31 22.32
C ILE A 183 -4.07 -7.58 21.94
N ARG A 184 -4.19 -8.56 22.85
CA ARG A 184 -4.93 -9.81 22.62
C ARG A 184 -6.38 -9.53 22.26
N ALA A 185 -7.06 -8.67 22.99
CA ALA A 185 -8.45 -8.30 22.72
C ALA A 185 -8.63 -7.64 21.35
N LEU A 186 -7.70 -6.76 20.92
CA LEU A 186 -7.74 -6.14 19.60
C LEU A 186 -7.54 -7.20 18.49
N ILE A 187 -6.55 -8.08 18.62
CA ILE A 187 -6.28 -9.12 17.63
C ILE A 187 -7.47 -10.07 17.47
N GLU A 188 -8.10 -10.48 18.57
CA GLU A 188 -9.31 -11.32 18.52
C GLU A 188 -10.49 -10.59 17.87
N ARG A 189 -10.68 -9.28 18.11
CA ARG A 189 -11.70 -8.48 17.41
C ARG A 189 -11.45 -8.44 15.89
N VAL A 190 -10.21 -8.18 15.48
CA VAL A 190 -9.83 -8.14 14.04
C VAL A 190 -10.07 -9.50 13.36
N LYS A 191 -9.68 -10.58 14.05
CA LYS A 191 -9.91 -11.94 13.60
C LYS A 191 -11.40 -12.28 13.49
N ALA A 192 -12.18 -11.95 14.52
CA ALA A 192 -13.64 -12.16 14.54
C ALA A 192 -14.36 -11.35 13.44
N ALA A 193 -13.84 -10.21 13.05
CA ALA A 193 -14.37 -9.42 11.93
C ALA A 193 -14.08 -10.04 10.55
N GLY A 194 -13.17 -11.01 10.44
CA GLY A 194 -12.89 -11.75 9.20
C GLY A 194 -11.77 -11.18 8.34
N TYR A 195 -10.88 -10.35 8.88
CA TYR A 195 -9.69 -9.91 8.15
C TYR A 195 -8.73 -11.09 7.89
N GLY A 196 -8.22 -11.20 6.65
CA GLY A 196 -7.22 -12.22 6.30
C GLY A 196 -5.78 -11.78 6.50
N THR A 197 -5.51 -10.47 6.52
CA THR A 197 -4.17 -9.90 6.65
C THR A 197 -4.11 -8.85 7.75
N LEU A 198 -3.17 -9.04 8.67
CA LEU A 198 -2.86 -8.10 9.76
C LEU A 198 -1.53 -7.41 9.50
N VAL A 199 -1.50 -6.09 9.58
CA VAL A 199 -0.28 -5.26 9.39
C VAL A 199 0.08 -4.60 10.72
N ILE A 200 1.20 -4.99 11.31
CA ILE A 200 1.71 -4.36 12.54
C ILE A 200 2.66 -3.23 12.18
N THR A 201 2.32 -2.01 12.61
CA THR A 201 3.17 -0.83 12.40
C THR A 201 4.10 -0.63 13.61
N VAL A 202 5.42 -0.67 13.37
CA VAL A 202 6.45 -0.68 14.41
C VAL A 202 7.25 0.63 14.51
N ASP A 203 7.08 1.54 13.58
CA ASP A 203 7.80 2.83 13.52
C ASP A 203 7.09 3.99 14.28
N ALA A 204 6.10 3.68 15.10
CA ALA A 204 5.28 4.66 15.82
C ALA A 204 5.26 4.38 17.34
N SER A 205 6.44 4.26 17.96
CA SER A 205 6.60 3.96 19.38
C SER A 205 6.18 5.11 20.31
N ILE A 206 6.35 6.35 19.85
CA ILE A 206 5.97 7.56 20.57
C ILE A 206 5.29 8.58 19.64
N ALA A 207 4.67 9.61 20.23
CA ALA A 207 4.13 10.72 19.47
C ALA A 207 5.25 11.52 18.80
N SER A 208 5.18 11.66 17.48
CA SER A 208 6.18 12.39 16.69
C SER A 208 5.98 13.92 16.74
N ASN A 209 7.07 14.68 16.53
CA ASN A 209 7.06 16.14 16.55
C ASN A 209 6.47 16.73 15.26
N ARG A 210 5.14 16.74 15.13
CA ARG A 210 4.40 17.25 13.96
C ARG A 210 4.11 18.75 14.07
N GLU A 211 5.16 19.57 14.16
CA GLU A 211 5.04 21.02 14.25
C GLU A 211 4.17 21.62 13.13
N ASN A 212 4.23 21.08 11.93
CA ASN A 212 3.45 21.53 10.79
C ASN A 212 1.94 21.44 11.06
N ASN A 213 1.48 20.40 11.78
CA ASN A 213 0.09 20.29 12.17
C ASN A 213 -0.29 21.38 13.17
N VAL A 214 0.54 21.58 14.19
CA VAL A 214 0.31 22.61 15.22
C VAL A 214 0.27 24.01 14.61
N ARG A 215 1.24 24.34 13.76
CA ARG A 215 1.29 25.65 13.05
C ARG A 215 0.05 25.88 12.17
N ALA A 216 -0.51 24.82 11.59
CA ALA A 216 -1.74 24.90 10.80
C ALA A 216 -3.02 24.91 11.65
N GLY A 217 -2.91 24.81 12.98
CA GLY A 217 -4.06 24.76 13.88
C GLY A 217 -4.71 23.37 14.04
N PHE A 218 -4.02 22.31 13.58
CA PHE A 218 -4.45 20.94 13.83
C PHE A 218 -3.86 20.42 15.16
N SER A 219 -4.72 19.98 16.05
CA SER A 219 -4.30 19.33 17.31
C SER A 219 -5.02 18.02 17.49
N THR A 220 -4.41 17.11 18.28
CA THR A 220 -5.06 15.93 18.81
C THR A 220 -4.95 15.99 20.32
N PRO A 221 -6.07 16.20 21.07
CA PRO A 221 -7.45 16.35 20.58
C PRO A 221 -7.67 17.65 19.78
N MET A 222 -8.68 17.63 18.92
CA MET A 222 -9.10 18.85 18.22
C MET A 222 -9.70 19.84 19.23
N ARG A 223 -9.25 21.09 19.17
CA ARG A 223 -9.72 22.16 20.05
C ARG A 223 -10.65 23.10 19.27
N PRO A 224 -11.95 23.14 19.58
CA PRO A 224 -12.85 24.14 18.99
C PRO A 224 -12.36 25.57 19.27
N GLY A 225 -12.43 26.44 18.26
CA GLY A 225 -12.00 27.82 18.38
C GLY A 225 -12.44 28.64 17.16
N LEU A 226 -12.37 29.99 17.29
CA LEU A 226 -12.79 30.90 16.21
C LEU A 226 -12.04 30.67 14.89
N SER A 227 -10.74 30.34 14.96
CA SER A 227 -9.94 30.02 13.80
C SER A 227 -10.47 28.75 13.06
N LEU A 228 -10.79 27.70 13.80
CA LEU A 228 -11.35 26.47 13.21
C LEU A 228 -12.74 26.71 12.63
N ALA A 229 -13.57 27.52 13.28
CA ALA A 229 -14.88 27.91 12.77
C ALA A 229 -14.76 28.71 11.45
N TRP A 230 -13.84 29.68 11.40
CA TRP A 230 -13.54 30.44 10.18
C TRP A 230 -13.07 29.54 9.05
N GLN A 231 -12.16 28.61 9.34
CA GLN A 231 -11.68 27.61 8.36
C GLN A 231 -12.86 26.74 7.83
N GLY A 232 -13.81 26.38 8.68
CA GLY A 232 -15.02 25.68 8.23
C GLY A 232 -15.87 26.54 7.27
N ILE A 233 -16.16 27.79 7.65
CA ILE A 233 -16.99 28.72 6.87
C ILE A 233 -16.38 29.00 5.47
N THR A 234 -15.07 29.15 5.40
CA THR A 234 -14.35 29.39 4.14
C THR A 234 -14.23 28.15 3.25
N HIS A 235 -14.57 26.97 3.76
CA HIS A 235 -14.58 25.70 3.01
C HIS A 235 -15.96 25.02 3.05
N PRO A 236 -17.01 25.65 2.49
CA PRO A 236 -18.41 25.21 2.69
C PRO A 236 -18.68 23.81 2.15
N ARG A 237 -18.03 23.40 1.06
CA ARG A 237 -18.18 22.04 0.51
C ARG A 237 -17.70 20.97 1.49
N TRP A 238 -16.58 21.19 2.17
CA TRP A 238 -16.11 20.30 3.20
C TRP A 238 -16.98 20.40 4.47
N LEU A 239 -17.33 21.60 4.89
CA LEU A 239 -18.15 21.83 6.11
C LEU A 239 -19.48 21.09 6.02
N PHE A 240 -20.25 21.32 4.95
CA PHE A 240 -21.58 20.72 4.79
C PHE A 240 -21.51 19.27 4.26
N GLY A 241 -20.63 19.01 3.29
CA GLY A 241 -20.54 17.71 2.62
C GLY A 241 -19.84 16.63 3.44
N THR A 242 -18.93 17.01 4.35
CA THR A 242 -18.16 16.06 5.17
C THR A 242 -18.46 16.24 6.66
N PHE A 243 -18.11 17.37 7.26
CA PHE A 243 -18.10 17.52 8.71
C PHE A 243 -19.52 17.51 9.31
N LEU A 244 -20.38 18.45 8.93
CA LEU A 244 -21.75 18.56 9.46
C LEU A 244 -22.61 17.34 9.08
N ARG A 245 -22.42 16.82 7.86
CA ARG A 245 -23.08 15.59 7.44
C ARG A 245 -22.68 14.40 8.32
N THR A 246 -21.40 14.27 8.65
CA THR A 246 -20.93 13.22 9.57
C THR A 246 -21.57 13.35 10.93
N ILE A 247 -21.58 14.56 11.51
CA ILE A 247 -22.18 14.81 12.83
C ILE A 247 -23.69 14.51 12.80
N ALA A 248 -24.41 14.96 11.78
CA ALA A 248 -25.87 14.79 11.69
C ALA A 248 -26.29 13.32 11.52
N VAL A 249 -25.52 12.53 10.75
CA VAL A 249 -25.90 11.15 10.39
C VAL A 249 -25.28 10.11 11.35
N HIS A 250 -24.04 10.33 11.81
CA HIS A 250 -23.26 9.34 12.56
C HIS A 250 -22.87 9.80 13.97
N GLY A 251 -23.19 11.06 14.33
CA GLY A 251 -22.77 11.64 15.58
C GLY A 251 -21.28 12.02 15.61
N MET A 252 -20.76 12.28 16.82
CA MET A 252 -19.35 12.66 17.00
C MET A 252 -18.42 11.52 16.60
N PRO A 253 -17.44 11.77 15.71
CA PRO A 253 -16.45 10.75 15.34
C PRO A 253 -15.57 10.33 16.53
N HIS A 254 -15.28 9.03 16.59
CA HIS A 254 -14.43 8.41 17.60
C HIS A 254 -13.28 7.66 16.93
N PHE A 255 -12.21 7.42 17.67
CA PHE A 255 -11.20 6.43 17.27
C PHE A 255 -11.75 5.03 17.51
N GLU A 256 -12.23 4.39 16.42
CA GLU A 256 -13.03 3.17 16.53
C GLU A 256 -12.19 1.89 16.68
N ASN A 257 -10.87 1.92 16.38
CA ASN A 257 -10.10 0.71 16.15
C ASN A 257 -8.73 0.65 16.86
N ASN A 258 -8.44 1.58 17.78
CA ASN A 258 -7.20 1.53 18.58
C ASN A 258 -7.24 0.42 19.63
N TYR A 259 -8.44 0.00 20.02
CA TYR A 259 -8.70 -1.03 21.03
C TYR A 259 -9.82 -1.96 20.55
N ALA A 260 -10.05 -3.05 21.29
CA ALA A 260 -11.22 -3.90 21.08
C ALA A 260 -12.55 -3.18 21.35
N ARG A 261 -12.53 -2.13 22.16
CA ARG A 261 -13.67 -1.25 22.45
C ARG A 261 -13.57 0.05 21.68
N ARG A 262 -14.67 0.76 21.56
CA ARG A 262 -14.74 2.10 21.00
C ARG A 262 -13.84 3.05 21.80
N GLY A 263 -12.97 3.76 21.10
CA GLY A 263 -12.07 4.73 21.71
C GLY A 263 -12.70 6.10 21.95
N ALA A 264 -11.87 7.05 22.35
CA ALA A 264 -12.31 8.40 22.69
C ALA A 264 -12.81 9.17 21.45
N PRO A 265 -13.80 10.11 21.64
CA PRO A 265 -14.17 11.05 20.60
C PRO A 265 -12.98 11.95 20.23
N ILE A 266 -12.93 12.40 18.96
CA ILE A 266 -11.81 13.21 18.41
C ILE A 266 -11.56 14.52 19.17
N LEU A 267 -12.52 15.02 19.94
CA LEU A 267 -12.43 16.22 20.76
C LEU A 267 -11.98 15.93 22.21
N SER A 268 -11.85 14.68 22.62
CA SER A 268 -11.53 14.29 23.99
C SER A 268 -10.05 14.44 24.32
N ALA A 269 -9.73 15.02 25.47
CA ALA A 269 -8.36 15.10 25.98
C ALA A 269 -7.70 13.72 26.19
N ASN A 270 -8.51 12.67 26.36
CA ASN A 270 -8.02 11.30 26.56
C ASN A 270 -7.38 10.67 25.29
N VAL A 271 -7.62 11.24 24.10
CA VAL A 271 -7.02 10.78 22.84
C VAL A 271 -5.49 10.74 22.91
N GLN A 272 -4.86 11.67 23.62
CA GLN A 272 -3.40 11.71 23.73
C GLN A 272 -2.82 10.48 24.46
N ARG A 273 -3.53 9.94 25.46
CA ARG A 273 -3.08 8.73 26.19
C ARG A 273 -3.06 7.49 25.31
N ASP A 274 -4.00 7.40 24.37
CA ASP A 274 -4.15 6.23 23.49
C ASP A 274 -2.98 6.08 22.49
N PHE A 275 -2.17 7.12 22.30
CA PHE A 275 -1.05 7.13 21.35
C PHE A 275 0.34 7.18 22.01
N SER A 276 0.45 7.35 23.33
CA SER A 276 1.71 7.67 23.99
C SER A 276 2.39 6.50 24.72
N ASP A 277 1.71 5.40 24.97
CA ASP A 277 2.21 4.30 25.81
C ASP A 277 2.59 3.05 24.98
N ARG A 278 3.61 3.19 24.12
CA ARG A 278 4.08 2.11 23.24
C ARG A 278 5.60 1.88 23.31
N GLY A 279 6.29 2.63 24.17
CA GLY A 279 7.75 2.61 24.24
C GLY A 279 8.36 1.30 24.73
N HIS A 280 7.56 0.43 25.36
CA HIS A 280 8.01 -0.87 25.87
C HIS A 280 7.79 -2.03 24.88
N LEU A 281 7.09 -1.79 23.75
CA LEU A 281 6.84 -2.83 22.76
C LEU A 281 8.15 -3.33 22.15
N ASN A 282 8.24 -4.65 22.00
CA ASN A 282 9.42 -5.35 21.50
C ASN A 282 9.04 -6.57 20.64
N TRP A 283 10.01 -7.34 20.20
CA TRP A 283 9.83 -8.51 19.34
C TRP A 283 9.03 -9.65 19.97
N ASP A 284 8.98 -9.75 21.31
CA ASP A 284 8.18 -10.76 22.00
C ASP A 284 6.68 -10.51 21.81
N HIS A 285 6.28 -9.25 21.76
CA HIS A 285 4.90 -8.89 21.41
C HIS A 285 4.55 -9.33 19.98
N LEU A 286 5.49 -9.24 19.02
CA LEU A 286 5.25 -9.73 17.67
C LEU A 286 5.12 -11.27 17.63
N ARG A 287 5.97 -12.01 18.37
CA ARG A 287 5.85 -13.47 18.54
C ARG A 287 4.51 -13.87 19.17
N MET A 288 4.08 -13.13 20.20
CA MET A 288 2.78 -13.34 20.82
C MET A 288 1.63 -13.16 19.81
N ILE A 289 1.68 -12.06 19.01
CA ILE A 289 0.69 -11.79 17.98
C ILE A 289 0.69 -12.89 16.92
N ARG A 290 1.85 -13.37 16.49
CA ARG A 290 1.92 -14.49 15.54
C ARG A 290 1.22 -15.74 16.08
N GLY A 291 1.38 -16.02 17.36
CA GLY A 291 0.68 -17.16 18.01
C GLY A 291 -0.86 -17.02 18.07
N LEU A 292 -1.37 -15.79 18.03
CA LEU A 292 -2.81 -15.50 18.07
C LEU A 292 -3.42 -15.37 16.68
N TRP A 293 -2.64 -14.94 15.69
CA TRP A 293 -3.10 -14.59 14.35
C TRP A 293 -2.84 -15.71 13.33
N PRO A 294 -3.88 -16.39 12.82
CA PRO A 294 -3.70 -17.50 11.88
C PRO A 294 -3.49 -17.07 10.43
N GLY A 295 -3.86 -15.81 10.08
CA GLY A 295 -3.78 -15.25 8.73
C GLY A 295 -2.40 -14.69 8.39
N GLN A 296 -2.32 -13.93 7.30
CA GLN A 296 -1.10 -13.25 6.87
C GLN A 296 -0.70 -12.16 7.86
N LEU A 297 0.56 -12.17 8.32
CA LEU A 297 1.13 -11.19 9.24
C LEU A 297 2.19 -10.36 8.49
N VAL A 298 2.00 -9.06 8.42
CA VAL A 298 2.91 -8.12 7.75
C VAL A 298 3.47 -7.14 8.77
N VAL A 299 4.78 -6.88 8.72
CA VAL A 299 5.41 -5.86 9.56
C VAL A 299 5.76 -4.64 8.73
N LYS A 300 5.27 -3.47 9.16
CA LYS A 300 5.44 -2.18 8.49
C LYS A 300 6.27 -1.22 9.34
N GLY A 301 7.16 -0.46 8.68
CA GLY A 301 8.01 0.52 9.36
C GLY A 301 9.46 0.08 9.51
N ILE A 302 9.84 -0.97 8.79
CA ILE A 302 11.19 -1.53 8.78
C ILE A 302 12.06 -0.77 7.77
N LEU A 303 13.29 -0.45 8.17
CA LEU A 303 14.33 0.14 7.32
C LEU A 303 15.64 -0.64 7.40
N ASP A 304 15.96 -1.20 8.56
CA ASP A 304 17.20 -1.97 8.77
C ASP A 304 16.99 -3.43 8.32
N PRO A 305 17.89 -3.98 7.48
CA PRO A 305 17.84 -5.38 7.08
C PRO A 305 17.91 -6.39 8.25
N ARG A 306 18.52 -6.00 9.37
CA ARG A 306 18.58 -6.84 10.59
C ARG A 306 17.21 -6.95 11.24
N ASP A 307 16.47 -5.83 11.32
CA ASP A 307 15.11 -5.83 11.84
C ASP A 307 14.15 -6.58 10.90
N ALA A 308 14.39 -6.51 9.58
CA ALA A 308 13.62 -7.28 8.62
C ALA A 308 13.77 -8.79 8.86
N ARG A 309 14.99 -9.29 9.09
CA ARG A 309 15.23 -10.69 9.44
C ARG A 309 14.55 -11.07 10.75
N LEU A 310 14.70 -10.24 11.80
CA LEU A 310 14.02 -10.48 13.08
C LEU A 310 12.51 -10.54 12.95
N ALA A 311 11.90 -9.68 12.10
CA ALA A 311 10.48 -9.74 11.84
C ALA A 311 10.07 -11.08 11.20
N VAL A 312 10.85 -11.57 10.23
CA VAL A 312 10.61 -12.88 9.60
C VAL A 312 10.82 -14.02 10.59
N ASP A 313 11.86 -13.96 11.43
CA ASP A 313 12.13 -14.93 12.50
C ASP A 313 10.98 -14.97 13.55
N CYS A 314 10.28 -13.85 13.71
CA CYS A 314 9.04 -13.77 14.52
C CYS A 314 7.80 -14.26 13.79
N GLY A 315 7.92 -14.74 12.55
CA GLY A 315 6.82 -15.32 11.76
C GLY A 315 6.05 -14.32 10.90
N ALA A 316 6.67 -13.20 10.49
CA ALA A 316 6.07 -12.30 9.52
C ALA A 316 6.06 -12.95 8.11
N ASP A 317 4.91 -12.88 7.43
CA ASP A 317 4.70 -13.35 6.06
C ASP A 317 5.06 -12.31 5.01
N GLY A 318 5.35 -11.07 5.42
CA GLY A 318 5.75 -9.97 4.53
C GLY A 318 6.25 -8.76 5.29
N ILE A 319 7.06 -7.94 4.60
CA ILE A 319 7.66 -6.72 5.14
C ILE A 319 7.23 -5.53 4.29
N ILE A 320 6.86 -4.41 4.93
CA ILE A 320 6.72 -3.10 4.24
C ILE A 320 7.85 -2.20 4.70
N VAL A 321 8.80 -1.95 3.80
CA VAL A 321 9.89 -0.98 4.00
C VAL A 321 9.29 0.42 4.00
N SER A 322 9.44 1.15 5.11
CA SER A 322 8.69 2.39 5.35
C SER A 322 9.39 3.29 6.35
N ASN A 323 9.31 4.60 6.13
CA ASN A 323 9.59 5.63 7.15
C ASN A 323 8.32 6.45 7.46
N HIS A 324 7.14 5.80 7.33
CA HIS A 324 5.82 6.42 7.59
C HIS A 324 5.56 7.68 6.74
N GLY A 325 6.17 7.76 5.56
CA GLY A 325 6.06 8.94 4.69
C GLY A 325 6.70 10.20 5.28
N GLY A 326 7.74 10.06 6.11
CA GLY A 326 8.45 11.17 6.77
C GLY A 326 7.67 11.75 7.96
N ARG A 327 6.80 10.97 8.61
CA ARG A 327 5.88 11.47 9.66
C ARG A 327 6.32 11.10 11.07
N GLN A 328 7.43 10.39 11.27
CA GLN A 328 7.87 9.88 12.58
C GLN A 328 9.20 10.49 13.02
N LEU A 329 10.28 10.30 12.28
CA LEU A 329 11.61 10.82 12.56
C LEU A 329 12.11 11.59 11.34
N ASP A 330 12.48 12.86 11.50
CA ASP A 330 13.11 13.64 10.42
C ASP A 330 14.59 13.26 10.29
N GLY A 331 15.12 13.32 9.07
CA GLY A 331 16.49 12.85 8.78
C GLY A 331 16.61 11.33 8.59
N THR A 332 15.50 10.59 8.61
CA THR A 332 15.48 9.15 8.34
C THR A 332 15.80 8.86 6.88
N VAL A 333 16.53 7.79 6.64
CA VAL A 333 16.85 7.32 5.28
C VAL A 333 15.59 7.00 4.48
N PRO A 334 15.53 7.36 3.18
CA PRO A 334 14.42 6.98 2.29
C PRO A 334 14.30 5.46 2.16
N PRO A 335 13.08 4.90 2.23
CA PRO A 335 12.82 3.47 2.06
C PRO A 335 13.38 2.90 0.76
N LEU A 336 13.28 3.64 -0.34
CA LEU A 336 13.80 3.20 -1.65
C LEU A 336 15.31 2.88 -1.60
N ARG A 337 16.08 3.65 -0.82
CA ARG A 337 17.51 3.44 -0.66
C ARG A 337 17.85 2.16 0.12
N MET A 338 16.99 1.78 1.07
CA MET A 338 17.19 0.58 1.89
C MET A 338 16.58 -0.68 1.26
N LEU A 339 15.68 -0.51 0.29
CA LEU A 339 14.92 -1.60 -0.33
C LEU A 339 15.79 -2.76 -0.83
N PRO A 340 16.86 -2.56 -1.63
CA PRO A 340 17.66 -3.68 -2.12
C PRO A 340 18.30 -4.51 -1.02
N GLN A 341 18.74 -3.85 0.07
CA GLN A 341 19.35 -4.52 1.21
C GLN A 341 18.33 -5.34 2.00
N VAL A 342 17.12 -4.82 2.19
CA VAL A 342 16.03 -5.53 2.86
C VAL A 342 15.56 -6.71 2.01
N VAL A 343 15.44 -6.54 0.69
CA VAL A 343 15.10 -7.63 -0.24
C VAL A 343 16.13 -8.76 -0.16
N ALA A 344 17.41 -8.42 -0.20
CA ALA A 344 18.49 -9.40 -0.07
C ALA A 344 18.52 -10.11 1.27
N ALA A 345 18.08 -9.43 2.34
CA ALA A 345 18.05 -9.99 3.69
C ALA A 345 16.88 -10.96 3.93
N CYS A 346 15.78 -10.83 3.16
CA CYS A 346 14.53 -11.58 3.38
C CYS A 346 13.97 -12.17 2.07
N PRO A 347 14.75 -13.03 1.36
CA PRO A 347 14.33 -13.58 0.05
C PRO A 347 13.10 -14.51 0.14
N GLN A 348 12.78 -15.02 1.32
CA GLN A 348 11.72 -16.00 1.57
C GLN A 348 10.32 -15.36 1.72
N VAL A 349 10.22 -14.04 1.91
CA VAL A 349 8.95 -13.33 2.03
C VAL A 349 8.87 -12.14 1.06
N PRO A 350 7.67 -11.74 0.62
CA PRO A 350 7.53 -10.54 -0.21
C PRO A 350 7.91 -9.29 0.58
N VAL A 351 8.89 -8.55 0.05
CA VAL A 351 9.23 -7.21 0.52
C VAL A 351 8.43 -6.21 -0.29
N MET A 352 7.64 -5.42 0.41
CA MET A 352 6.82 -4.35 -0.11
C MET A 352 7.38 -3.00 0.34
N ILE A 353 6.91 -1.91 -0.23
CA ILE A 353 7.43 -0.57 0.09
C ILE A 353 6.33 0.48 0.08
N ASP A 354 6.47 1.51 0.90
CA ASP A 354 5.72 2.77 0.80
C ASP A 354 6.64 3.99 0.93
N SER A 355 6.07 5.16 1.04
CA SER A 355 6.72 6.46 1.23
C SER A 355 7.23 7.13 -0.05
N GLY A 356 6.61 8.24 -0.39
CA GLY A 356 7.07 9.14 -1.45
C GLY A 356 6.42 8.95 -2.82
N PHE A 357 5.77 7.84 -3.10
CA PHE A 357 5.20 7.48 -4.41
C PHE A 357 4.13 8.47 -4.90
N ARG A 358 4.28 8.90 -6.16
CA ARG A 358 3.37 9.81 -6.89
C ARG A 358 3.10 9.36 -8.31
N ARG A 359 4.06 8.72 -8.97
CA ARG A 359 4.04 8.44 -10.41
C ARG A 359 4.21 6.95 -10.69
N GLY A 360 3.75 6.49 -11.85
CA GLY A 360 4.00 5.13 -12.32
C GLY A 360 5.49 4.80 -12.45
N THR A 361 6.33 5.78 -12.76
CA THR A 361 7.79 5.63 -12.77
C THR A 361 8.36 5.30 -11.40
N ASP A 362 7.82 5.90 -10.33
CA ASP A 362 8.26 5.60 -8.96
C ASP A 362 7.96 4.13 -8.61
N VAL A 363 6.75 3.68 -8.99
CA VAL A 363 6.33 2.29 -8.80
C VAL A 363 7.28 1.33 -9.51
N LEU A 364 7.58 1.57 -10.80
CA LEU A 364 8.45 0.69 -11.59
C LEU A 364 9.89 0.70 -11.08
N LYS A 365 10.42 1.84 -10.61
CA LYS A 365 11.76 1.90 -9.99
C LYS A 365 11.84 1.02 -8.75
N ALA A 366 10.83 1.07 -7.88
CA ALA A 366 10.80 0.23 -6.69
C ALA A 366 10.70 -1.27 -7.04
N LEU A 367 9.88 -1.63 -8.04
CA LEU A 367 9.76 -3.02 -8.49
C LEU A 367 11.06 -3.51 -9.11
N ALA A 368 11.73 -2.70 -9.93
CA ALA A 368 13.04 -3.02 -10.50
C ALA A 368 14.12 -3.23 -9.41
N LEU A 369 14.02 -2.53 -8.29
CA LEU A 369 14.89 -2.70 -7.12
C LEU A 369 14.50 -3.87 -6.21
N GLY A 370 13.51 -4.68 -6.61
CA GLY A 370 13.13 -5.94 -5.97
C GLY A 370 11.87 -5.91 -5.11
N ALA A 371 11.19 -4.76 -4.98
CA ALA A 371 9.90 -4.73 -4.31
C ALA A 371 8.90 -5.64 -5.04
N LYS A 372 8.09 -6.36 -4.28
CA LYS A 372 6.99 -7.17 -4.85
C LYS A 372 5.69 -6.38 -4.99
N PHE A 373 5.55 -5.29 -4.22
CA PHE A 373 4.35 -4.47 -4.22
C PHE A 373 4.62 -3.08 -3.60
N VAL A 374 3.82 -2.08 -3.99
CA VAL A 374 3.96 -0.70 -3.54
C VAL A 374 2.68 -0.23 -2.85
N PHE A 375 2.78 0.51 -1.75
CA PHE A 375 1.63 1.15 -1.11
C PHE A 375 1.73 2.68 -1.20
N VAL A 376 0.61 3.31 -1.59
CA VAL A 376 0.51 4.75 -1.80
C VAL A 376 -0.50 5.34 -0.81
N GLY A 377 -0.12 6.37 -0.08
CA GLY A 377 -0.97 6.97 0.96
C GLY A 377 -1.64 8.27 0.51
N ARG A 378 -0.99 9.40 0.81
CA ARG A 378 -1.53 10.76 0.64
C ARG A 378 -2.33 10.99 -0.64
N PRO A 379 -1.88 10.58 -1.85
CA PRO A 379 -2.63 10.82 -3.09
C PRO A 379 -4.04 10.26 -3.08
N PHE A 380 -4.24 9.06 -2.53
CA PHE A 380 -5.58 8.47 -2.45
C PHE A 380 -6.47 9.19 -1.43
N ASN A 381 -5.91 9.70 -0.33
CA ASN A 381 -6.67 10.52 0.62
C ASN A 381 -7.07 11.88 0.01
N TYR A 382 -6.19 12.52 -0.74
CA TYR A 382 -6.53 13.73 -1.52
C TYR A 382 -7.66 13.44 -2.52
N ALA A 383 -7.58 12.33 -3.24
CA ALA A 383 -8.59 11.93 -4.20
C ALA A 383 -9.96 11.68 -3.53
N ALA A 384 -9.97 10.99 -2.38
CA ALA A 384 -11.17 10.77 -1.57
C ALA A 384 -11.78 12.09 -1.11
N SER A 385 -10.97 13.06 -0.65
CA SER A 385 -11.46 14.36 -0.18
C SER A 385 -12.10 15.20 -1.31
N VAL A 386 -11.54 15.12 -2.52
CA VAL A 386 -12.01 15.92 -3.68
C VAL A 386 -13.29 15.39 -4.29
N ALA A 387 -13.41 14.06 -4.43
CA ALA A 387 -14.52 13.47 -5.19
C ALA A 387 -15.00 12.11 -4.67
N GLY A 388 -14.74 11.78 -3.41
CA GLY A 388 -15.20 10.53 -2.83
C GLY A 388 -14.65 9.32 -3.58
N GLU A 389 -15.48 8.29 -3.74
CA GLU A 389 -15.12 7.04 -4.43
C GLU A 389 -14.68 7.27 -5.88
N ASP A 390 -15.35 8.14 -6.63
CA ASP A 390 -14.98 8.45 -8.02
C ASP A 390 -13.58 9.08 -8.12
N GLY A 391 -13.21 9.93 -7.14
CA GLY A 391 -11.88 10.50 -7.04
C GLY A 391 -10.81 9.43 -6.84
N VAL A 392 -11.06 8.49 -5.92
CA VAL A 392 -10.13 7.39 -5.64
C VAL A 392 -10.00 6.45 -6.85
N ARG A 393 -11.10 6.10 -7.50
CA ARG A 393 -11.10 5.28 -8.73
C ARG A 393 -10.32 5.97 -9.86
N LYS A 394 -10.51 7.29 -10.03
CA LYS A 394 -9.74 8.08 -11.00
C LYS A 394 -8.24 8.04 -10.67
N ALA A 395 -7.87 8.19 -9.40
CA ALA A 395 -6.46 8.14 -8.97
C ALA A 395 -5.83 6.76 -9.21
N ILE A 396 -6.55 5.67 -8.92
CA ILE A 396 -6.10 4.30 -9.23
C ILE A 396 -5.91 4.14 -10.74
N GLY A 397 -6.89 4.57 -11.54
CA GLY A 397 -6.85 4.50 -13.00
C GLY A 397 -5.66 5.25 -13.60
N LEU A 398 -5.39 6.48 -13.14
CA LEU A 398 -4.25 7.29 -13.58
C LEU A 398 -2.93 6.59 -13.27
N LEU A 399 -2.73 6.11 -12.04
CA LEU A 399 -1.47 5.46 -11.66
C LEU A 399 -1.29 4.13 -12.41
N ARG A 400 -2.34 3.34 -12.58
CA ARG A 400 -2.32 2.08 -13.35
C ARG A 400 -1.98 2.33 -14.81
N GLU A 401 -2.55 3.37 -15.40
CA GLU A 401 -2.26 3.76 -16.78
C GLU A 401 -0.81 4.25 -16.95
N GLU A 402 -0.29 5.05 -16.01
CA GLU A 402 1.12 5.44 -16.01
C GLU A 402 2.04 4.21 -15.91
N VAL A 403 1.77 3.26 -15.02
CA VAL A 403 2.53 2.01 -14.92
C VAL A 403 2.49 1.26 -16.26
N SER A 404 1.31 1.07 -16.85
CA SER A 404 1.16 0.35 -18.12
C SER A 404 1.90 1.03 -19.27
N ARG A 405 1.80 2.35 -19.42
CA ARG A 405 2.49 3.12 -20.45
C ARG A 405 4.01 3.04 -20.29
N ASN A 406 4.49 3.18 -19.05
CA ASN A 406 5.92 3.13 -18.78
C ASN A 406 6.50 1.71 -18.99
N MET A 407 5.75 0.65 -18.64
CA MET A 407 6.13 -0.71 -19.01
C MET A 407 6.29 -0.86 -20.55
N ALA A 408 5.35 -0.31 -21.32
CA ALA A 408 5.44 -0.32 -22.78
C ALA A 408 6.70 0.40 -23.29
N MET A 409 7.02 1.58 -22.74
CA MET A 409 8.21 2.35 -23.10
C MET A 409 9.52 1.67 -22.68
N LEU A 410 9.48 0.84 -21.64
CA LEU A 410 10.63 0.05 -21.19
C LEU A 410 10.81 -1.27 -21.97
N GLY A 411 9.82 -1.69 -22.79
CA GLY A 411 9.84 -2.98 -23.44
C GLY A 411 9.57 -4.15 -22.49
N VAL A 412 8.63 -3.98 -21.53
CA VAL A 412 8.29 -4.95 -20.47
C VAL A 412 6.84 -5.38 -20.62
N ASN A 413 6.57 -6.68 -20.68
CA ASN A 413 5.22 -7.24 -20.75
C ASN A 413 4.67 -7.64 -19.37
N THR A 414 5.51 -8.17 -18.50
CA THR A 414 5.15 -8.57 -17.16
C THR A 414 6.09 -7.95 -16.12
N LEU A 415 5.59 -7.73 -14.93
CA LEU A 415 6.40 -7.16 -13.85
C LEU A 415 7.55 -8.09 -13.40
N ALA A 416 7.47 -9.38 -13.73
CA ALA A 416 8.54 -10.35 -13.46
C ALA A 416 9.78 -10.15 -14.37
N GLU A 417 9.62 -9.48 -15.52
CA GLU A 417 10.72 -9.15 -16.44
C GLU A 417 11.50 -7.91 -15.98
N LEU A 418 10.94 -7.14 -15.05
CA LEU A 418 11.52 -5.89 -14.58
C LEU A 418 12.48 -6.16 -13.42
N ASP A 419 13.75 -5.85 -13.61
CA ASP A 419 14.81 -6.00 -12.61
C ASP A 419 15.76 -4.79 -12.60
N ALA A 420 16.81 -4.85 -11.79
CA ALA A 420 17.78 -3.76 -11.63
C ALA A 420 18.54 -3.42 -12.91
N THR A 421 18.56 -4.27 -13.94
CA THR A 421 19.23 -4.00 -15.23
C THR A 421 18.51 -2.92 -16.06
N TYR A 422 17.26 -2.63 -15.73
CA TYR A 422 16.50 -1.52 -16.30
C TYR A 422 16.80 -0.17 -15.64
N LEU A 423 17.70 -0.14 -14.64
CA LEU A 423 18.03 1.08 -13.91
C LEU A 423 19.54 1.38 -13.98
N LEU A 424 19.85 2.65 -14.16
CA LEU A 424 21.19 3.20 -13.98
C LEU A 424 21.16 4.21 -12.81
N PRO A 425 22.24 4.29 -12.01
CA PRO A 425 22.40 5.40 -11.08
C PRO A 425 22.42 6.72 -11.87
N ALA A 426 21.62 7.69 -11.45
CA ALA A 426 21.66 9.01 -12.04
C ALA A 426 23.04 9.66 -11.85
N ALA A 427 23.55 10.31 -12.87
CA ALA A 427 24.81 11.06 -12.77
C ALA A 427 24.69 12.10 -11.66
N ARG A 428 25.66 12.16 -10.75
CA ARG A 428 25.72 13.21 -9.74
C ARG A 428 26.22 14.48 -10.43
N ASN A 429 25.33 15.46 -10.59
CA ASN A 429 25.71 16.80 -10.95
C ASN A 429 26.39 17.51 -9.79
#